data_5a82ace5617c9cb700712b2181e68adc
#
_entry.id   5a82ace5617c9cb700712b2181e68adc
#
_cell.length_a   1.000
_cell.length_b   1.000
_cell.length_c   1.000
_cell.angle_alpha   90.00
_cell.angle_beta   90.00
_cell.angle_gamma   90.00
#
_symmetry.space_group_name_H-M   'P 1'
#
loop_
_entity.id
_entity.type
_entity.pdbx_description
1 polymer ?
#
loop_
_entity_poly.entity_id
_entity_poly.type
_entity_poly.pdbx_seq_one_letter_code
_entity_poly.pdbx_strand_id
1 'polypeptide(L)'
;MAKSNEVMARGRAKKLSPVVLAFVGDAAYSLFVREGLVLSSDHKTGELQKMSSARVSAKGQAELFSRIEAKLTDEEREIFLRGRNAKKPTRSKSASVAEYNVSTGFEAVIGFLYLAGDYDRISELLTDET
;
A
#
# COMPACT_ATOMS: atom_id res chain seq x y z
N MET A 1 8.44 -13.70 7.40
CA MET A 1 7.59 -14.04 6.25
C MET A 1 6.64 -15.16 6.62
N ALA A 2 5.39 -15.00 6.33
CA ALA A 2 4.44 -16.07 6.53
C ALA A 2 4.80 -17.24 5.62
N LYS A 3 4.34 -18.44 5.98
CA LYS A 3 4.56 -19.60 5.14
C LYS A 3 3.91 -19.36 3.78
N SER A 4 4.58 -19.76 2.72
CA SER A 4 4.15 -19.43 1.36
C SER A 4 2.76 -19.91 1.02
N ASN A 5 2.28 -20.97 1.69
CA ASN A 5 0.94 -21.50 1.42
C ASN A 5 -0.11 -20.99 2.41
N GLU A 6 0.27 -20.11 3.31
CA GLU A 6 -0.69 -19.56 4.28
C GLU A 6 -1.22 -18.23 3.77
N VAL A 7 -2.44 -18.25 3.32
CA VAL A 7 -3.15 -17.02 3.01
C VAL A 7 -4.39 -16.97 3.87
N MET A 8 -4.78 -15.76 4.20
CA MET A 8 -5.96 -15.55 5.01
C MET A 8 -7.18 -15.58 4.11
N ALA A 9 -8.27 -16.18 4.59
CA ALA A 9 -9.52 -16.11 3.85
C ALA A 9 -9.91 -14.64 3.68
N ARG A 10 -10.42 -14.32 2.48
CA ARG A 10 -10.72 -12.94 2.13
C ARG A 10 -11.66 -12.26 3.13
N GLY A 11 -12.71 -12.98 3.53
CA GLY A 11 -13.66 -12.41 4.50
C GLY A 11 -13.04 -12.14 5.86
N ARG A 12 -12.10 -12.99 6.27
CA ARG A 12 -11.38 -12.77 7.53
C ARG A 12 -10.47 -11.57 7.44
N ALA A 13 -9.73 -11.46 6.34
CA ALA A 13 -8.84 -10.32 6.14
C ALA A 13 -9.61 -9.01 6.17
N LYS A 14 -10.77 -8.98 5.54
CA LYS A 14 -11.59 -7.78 5.47
C LYS A 14 -12.04 -7.31 6.85
N LYS A 15 -12.17 -8.22 7.81
CA LYS A 15 -12.63 -7.87 9.16
C LYS A 15 -11.52 -7.33 10.06
N LEU A 16 -10.27 -7.38 9.64
CA LEU A 16 -9.19 -6.84 10.44
C LEU A 16 -9.30 -5.32 10.53
N SER A 17 -8.75 -4.77 11.61
CA SER A 17 -8.70 -3.33 11.76
C SER A 17 -7.99 -2.71 10.56
N PRO A 18 -8.49 -1.59 10.03
CA PRO A 18 -7.83 -0.96 8.89
C PRO A 18 -6.40 -0.50 9.20
N VAL A 19 -6.11 -0.16 10.46
CA VAL A 19 -4.75 0.22 10.84
C VAL A 19 -3.84 -1.01 10.83
N VAL A 20 -4.36 -2.16 11.22
CA VAL A 20 -3.60 -3.41 11.15
C VAL A 20 -3.35 -3.80 9.69
N LEU A 21 -4.36 -3.63 8.84
CA LEU A 21 -4.19 -3.87 7.40
C LEU A 21 -3.12 -2.94 6.83
N ALA A 22 -3.15 -1.66 7.23
CA ALA A 22 -2.18 -0.69 6.75
C ALA A 22 -0.77 -1.04 7.22
N PHE A 23 -0.63 -1.59 8.43
CA PHE A 23 0.66 -2.02 8.94
C PHE A 23 1.30 -3.06 8.00
N VAL A 24 0.50 -4.03 7.56
CA VAL A 24 0.99 -5.02 6.60
C VAL A 24 1.22 -4.39 5.23
N GLY A 25 0.29 -3.54 4.81
CA GLY A 25 0.37 -2.90 3.49
C GLY A 25 1.58 -2.00 3.34
N ASP A 26 2.00 -1.35 4.41
CA ASP A 26 3.21 -0.52 4.38
C ASP A 26 4.42 -1.36 3.98
N ALA A 27 4.60 -2.51 4.59
CA ALA A 27 5.72 -3.39 4.27
C ALA A 27 5.59 -3.98 2.87
N ALA A 28 4.39 -4.42 2.51
CA ALA A 28 4.17 -5.02 1.20
C ALA A 28 4.41 -4.02 0.08
N TYR A 29 3.95 -2.79 0.24
CA TYR A 29 4.16 -1.75 -0.77
C TYR A 29 5.65 -1.41 -0.88
N SER A 30 6.33 -1.28 0.25
CA SER A 30 7.77 -0.99 0.24
C SER A 30 8.54 -2.07 -0.51
N LEU A 31 8.20 -3.34 -0.27
CA LEU A 31 8.85 -4.43 -0.97
C LEU A 31 8.57 -4.36 -2.47
N PHE A 32 7.34 -4.10 -2.84
CA PHE A 32 6.96 -3.98 -4.25
C PHE A 32 7.77 -2.88 -4.94
N VAL A 33 7.88 -1.72 -4.31
CA VAL A 33 8.63 -0.59 -4.86
C VAL A 33 10.10 -0.95 -5.03
N ARG A 34 10.71 -1.54 -3.99
CA ARG A 34 12.13 -1.90 -4.02
C ARG A 34 12.41 -2.94 -5.08
N GLU A 35 11.57 -3.96 -5.15
CA GLU A 35 11.73 -5.00 -6.16
C GLU A 35 11.65 -4.40 -7.56
N GLY A 36 10.67 -3.54 -7.80
CA GLY A 36 10.51 -2.89 -9.09
C GLY A 36 11.72 -2.06 -9.48
N LEU A 37 12.29 -1.33 -8.52
CA LEU A 37 13.47 -0.51 -8.78
C LEU A 37 14.67 -1.38 -9.14
N VAL A 38 14.85 -2.48 -8.44
CA VAL A 38 15.98 -3.38 -8.70
C VAL A 38 15.84 -4.04 -10.06
N LEU A 39 14.62 -4.43 -10.43
CA LEU A 39 14.39 -5.13 -11.69
C LEU A 39 14.39 -4.22 -12.91
N SER A 40 14.16 -2.93 -12.72
CA SER A 40 13.96 -2.02 -13.86
C SER A 40 15.25 -1.46 -14.43
N SER A 41 16.32 -1.36 -13.65
CA SER A 41 17.59 -0.85 -14.15
C SER A 41 18.69 -1.00 -13.09
N ASP A 42 19.93 -0.70 -13.51
CA ASP A 42 21.10 -0.80 -12.63
C ASP A 42 21.28 0.53 -11.88
N HIS A 43 20.64 0.63 -10.73
CA HIS A 43 20.80 1.79 -9.87
C HIS A 43 21.83 1.50 -8.78
N LYS A 44 22.55 2.53 -8.36
CA LYS A 44 23.42 2.43 -7.20
C LYS A 44 22.59 2.46 -5.93
N THR A 45 23.15 1.89 -4.87
CA THR A 45 22.44 1.78 -3.59
C THR A 45 21.89 3.11 -3.10
N GLY A 46 22.68 4.18 -3.21
CA GLY A 46 22.21 5.50 -2.78
C GLY A 46 21.01 6.00 -3.56
N GLU A 47 21.02 5.75 -4.88
CA GLU A 47 19.89 6.10 -5.73
C GLU A 47 18.64 5.28 -5.37
N LEU A 48 18.83 3.98 -5.10
CA LEU A 48 17.72 3.11 -4.72
C LEU A 48 17.04 3.61 -3.45
N GLN A 49 17.84 3.98 -2.45
CA GLN A 49 17.30 4.51 -1.20
C GLN A 49 16.48 5.78 -1.43
N LYS A 50 17.03 6.69 -2.21
CA LYS A 50 16.37 7.97 -2.46
C LYS A 50 15.07 7.79 -3.22
N MET A 51 15.09 6.97 -4.28
CA MET A 51 13.89 6.74 -5.09
C MET A 51 12.82 6.00 -4.30
N SER A 52 13.23 5.01 -3.52
CA SER A 52 12.31 4.25 -2.68
C SER A 52 11.65 5.16 -1.64
N SER A 53 12.45 5.96 -0.94
CA SER A 53 11.93 6.85 0.09
C SER A 53 10.87 7.82 -0.46
N ALA A 54 11.10 8.34 -1.65
CA ALA A 54 10.14 9.26 -2.26
C ALA A 54 8.81 8.57 -2.54
N ARG A 55 8.87 7.32 -3.04
CA ARG A 55 7.65 6.61 -3.41
C ARG A 55 6.85 6.11 -2.22
N VAL A 56 7.53 5.68 -1.14
CA VAL A 56 6.85 5.11 0.01
C VAL A 56 6.42 6.15 1.03
N SER A 57 6.80 7.41 0.83
CA SER A 57 6.34 8.48 1.72
C SER A 57 4.82 8.63 1.61
N ALA A 58 4.21 9.25 2.63
CA ALA A 58 2.78 9.49 2.60
C ALA A 58 2.40 10.34 1.38
N LYS A 59 3.21 11.33 1.04
CA LYS A 59 2.98 12.15 -0.13
C LYS A 59 3.06 11.32 -1.42
N GLY A 60 4.09 10.48 -1.54
CA GLY A 60 4.24 9.62 -2.72
C GLY A 60 3.09 8.66 -2.90
N GLN A 61 2.62 8.08 -1.79
CA GLN A 61 1.49 7.18 -1.83
C GLN A 61 0.19 7.89 -2.20
N ALA A 62 0.00 9.10 -1.67
CA ALA A 62 -1.20 9.87 -1.99
C ALA A 62 -1.22 10.25 -3.48
N GLU A 63 -0.06 10.58 -4.04
CA GLU A 63 0.03 10.90 -5.46
C GLU A 63 -0.28 9.67 -6.32
N LEU A 64 0.28 8.52 -5.96
CA LEU A 64 -0.02 7.29 -6.67
C LEU A 64 -1.51 6.96 -6.57
N PHE A 65 -2.06 7.07 -5.37
CA PHE A 65 -3.47 6.74 -5.16
C PHE A 65 -4.38 7.58 -6.04
N SER A 66 -4.06 8.85 -6.24
CA SER A 66 -4.89 9.71 -7.09
C SER A 66 -4.97 9.18 -8.53
N ARG A 67 -3.96 8.44 -8.97
CA ARG A 67 -3.94 7.88 -10.32
C ARG A 67 -4.66 6.54 -10.42
N ILE A 68 -4.78 5.81 -9.32
CA ILE A 68 -5.37 4.47 -9.37
C ILE A 68 -6.75 4.40 -8.73
N GLU A 69 -7.20 5.48 -8.13
CA GLU A 69 -8.45 5.49 -7.38
C GLU A 69 -9.64 4.97 -8.19
N ALA A 70 -9.72 5.36 -9.44
CA ALA A 70 -10.83 4.96 -10.31
C ALA A 70 -10.85 3.45 -10.60
N LYS A 71 -9.74 2.75 -10.35
CA LYS A 71 -9.63 1.32 -10.61
C LYS A 71 -10.11 0.46 -9.46
N LEU A 72 -10.36 1.06 -8.29
CA LEU A 72 -10.75 0.30 -7.11
C LEU A 72 -12.11 -0.36 -7.29
N THR A 73 -12.22 -1.62 -6.85
CA THR A 73 -13.52 -2.27 -6.74
C THR A 73 -14.28 -1.67 -5.57
N ASP A 74 -15.57 -1.97 -5.47
CA ASP A 74 -16.37 -1.50 -4.34
C ASP A 74 -15.81 -1.98 -3.01
N GLU A 75 -15.37 -3.24 -2.96
CA GLU A 75 -14.78 -3.79 -1.75
C GLU A 75 -13.49 -3.06 -1.37
N GLU A 76 -12.63 -2.83 -2.36
CA GLU A 76 -11.39 -2.11 -2.13
C GLU A 76 -11.64 -0.68 -1.67
N ARG A 77 -12.63 -0.03 -2.27
CA ARG A 77 -12.98 1.33 -1.88
C ARG A 77 -13.49 1.38 -0.45
N GLU A 78 -14.27 0.40 -0.05
CA GLU A 78 -14.76 0.33 1.33
C GLU A 78 -13.60 0.22 2.32
N ILE A 79 -12.63 -0.63 2.01
CA ILE A 79 -11.45 -0.79 2.87
C ILE A 79 -10.63 0.49 2.89
N PHE A 80 -10.47 1.11 1.72
CA PHE A 80 -9.76 2.39 1.65
C PHE A 80 -10.41 3.43 2.56
N LEU A 81 -11.72 3.57 2.48
CA LEU A 81 -12.43 4.57 3.28
C LEU A 81 -12.29 4.30 4.77
N ARG A 82 -12.36 3.03 5.17
CA ARG A 82 -12.16 2.66 6.57
C ARG A 82 -10.76 3.08 7.05
N GLY A 83 -9.74 2.86 6.22
CA GLY A 83 -8.37 3.24 6.58
C GLY A 83 -8.18 4.74 6.60
N ARG A 84 -8.72 5.44 5.61
CA ARG A 84 -8.62 6.90 5.55
C ARG A 84 -9.26 7.54 6.78
N ASN A 85 -10.39 6.99 7.22
CA ASN A 85 -11.16 7.58 8.32
C ASN A 85 -10.82 7.04 9.69
N ALA A 86 -9.91 6.06 9.78
CA ALA A 86 -9.55 5.47 11.07
C ALA A 86 -8.75 6.45 11.91
N LYS A 87 -8.93 6.35 13.22
CA LYS A 87 -8.10 7.10 14.15
C LYS A 87 -6.73 6.48 14.21
N LYS A 88 -5.68 7.30 14.05
CA LYS A 88 -4.31 6.82 14.02
C LYS A 88 -3.56 7.26 15.25
N PRO A 89 -2.67 6.41 15.79
CA PRO A 89 -1.92 6.75 17.01
C PRO A 89 -0.88 7.85 16.77
N THR A 90 -0.31 7.92 15.58
CA THR A 90 0.70 8.93 15.25
C THR A 90 0.53 9.37 13.81
N ARG A 91 1.23 10.44 13.44
CA ARG A 91 1.17 11.00 12.11
C ARG A 91 2.56 11.45 11.69
N SER A 92 2.87 11.30 10.40
CA SER A 92 4.13 11.81 9.85
C SER A 92 4.15 13.33 9.94
N LYS A 93 5.28 13.87 10.38
CA LYS A 93 5.44 15.33 10.49
C LYS A 93 5.66 15.99 9.14
N SER A 94 6.11 15.22 8.14
CA SER A 94 6.44 15.77 6.82
C SER A 94 5.28 15.72 5.84
N ALA A 95 4.15 15.14 6.23
CA ALA A 95 2.99 15.01 5.35
C ALA A 95 1.81 15.79 5.94
N SER A 96 0.93 16.26 5.06
CA SER A 96 -0.32 16.85 5.51
C SER A 96 -1.21 15.79 6.13
N VAL A 97 -2.22 16.23 6.89
CA VAL A 97 -3.20 15.30 7.48
C VAL A 97 -3.89 14.51 6.37
N ALA A 98 -4.28 15.19 5.30
CA ALA A 98 -4.98 14.54 4.19
C ALA A 98 -4.10 13.49 3.53
N GLU A 99 -2.83 13.83 3.27
CA GLU A 99 -1.90 12.88 2.64
C GLU A 99 -1.67 11.66 3.54
N TYR A 100 -1.51 11.88 4.83
CA TYR A 100 -1.31 10.78 5.75
C TYR A 100 -2.53 9.86 5.80
N ASN A 101 -3.73 10.44 5.83
CA ASN A 101 -4.96 9.64 5.87
C ASN A 101 -5.15 8.84 4.59
N VAL A 102 -4.87 9.44 3.45
CA VAL A 102 -4.97 8.74 2.16
C VAL A 102 -3.96 7.61 2.11
N SER A 103 -2.73 7.84 2.59
CA SER A 103 -1.71 6.79 2.57
C SER A 103 -2.12 5.62 3.46
N THR A 104 -2.74 5.89 4.60
CA THR A 104 -3.22 4.81 5.48
C THR A 104 -4.31 3.99 4.78
N GLY A 105 -5.24 4.67 4.10
CA GLY A 105 -6.29 3.97 3.35
C GLY A 105 -5.71 3.13 2.22
N PHE A 106 -4.76 3.69 1.48
CA PHE A 106 -4.07 2.96 0.42
C PHE A 106 -3.37 1.72 0.97
N GLU A 107 -2.60 1.90 2.05
CA GLU A 107 -1.90 0.77 2.66
C GLU A 107 -2.86 -0.29 3.17
N ALA A 108 -4.02 0.11 3.65
CA ALA A 108 -5.02 -0.86 4.10
C ALA A 108 -5.49 -1.74 2.94
N VAL A 109 -5.70 -1.15 1.78
CA VAL A 109 -6.09 -1.93 0.59
C VAL A 109 -4.99 -2.91 0.21
N ILE A 110 -3.75 -2.44 0.16
CA ILE A 110 -2.62 -3.31 -0.20
C ILE A 110 -2.46 -4.44 0.82
N GLY A 111 -2.57 -4.11 2.11
CA GLY A 111 -2.47 -5.12 3.17
C GLY A 111 -3.57 -6.16 3.10
N PHE A 112 -4.79 -5.73 2.81
CA PHE A 112 -5.91 -6.64 2.63
C PHE A 112 -5.63 -7.62 1.49
N LEU A 113 -5.22 -7.10 0.34
CA LEU A 113 -4.94 -7.94 -0.82
C LEU A 113 -3.79 -8.89 -0.55
N TYR A 114 -2.75 -8.40 0.12
CA TYR A 114 -1.60 -9.24 0.43
C TYR A 114 -1.98 -10.40 1.34
N LEU A 115 -2.72 -10.12 2.41
CA LEU A 115 -3.11 -11.17 3.36
C LEU A 115 -4.07 -12.17 2.73
N ALA A 116 -4.90 -11.71 1.81
CA ALA A 116 -5.81 -12.60 1.08
C ALA A 116 -5.12 -13.38 -0.04
N GLY A 117 -3.82 -13.13 -0.26
CA GLY A 117 -3.07 -13.82 -1.30
C GLY A 117 -3.35 -13.32 -2.72
N ASP A 118 -3.97 -12.16 -2.85
CA ASP A 118 -4.34 -11.63 -4.17
C ASP A 118 -3.21 -10.76 -4.73
N TYR A 119 -2.08 -11.39 -4.95
CA TYR A 119 -0.86 -10.69 -5.40
C TYR A 119 -1.02 -10.14 -6.82
N ASP A 120 -1.76 -10.86 -7.66
CA ASP A 120 -2.00 -10.40 -9.03
C ASP A 120 -2.76 -9.08 -9.02
N ARG A 121 -3.72 -8.93 -8.12
CA ARG A 121 -4.47 -7.69 -8.04
C ARG A 121 -3.59 -6.53 -7.57
N ILE A 122 -2.67 -6.79 -6.64
CA ILE A 122 -1.72 -5.76 -6.22
C ILE A 122 -0.92 -5.29 -7.42
N SER A 123 -0.36 -6.21 -8.20
CA SER A 123 0.39 -5.86 -9.39
C SER A 123 -0.46 -5.09 -10.37
N GLU A 124 -1.70 -5.51 -10.57
CA GLU A 124 -2.62 -4.85 -11.49
C GLU A 124 -2.87 -3.40 -11.09
N LEU A 125 -3.07 -3.16 -9.79
CA LEU A 125 -3.29 -1.80 -9.29
C LEU A 125 -2.05 -0.93 -9.42
N LEU A 126 -0.87 -1.49 -9.15
CA LEU A 126 0.34 -0.69 -8.99
C LEU A 126 1.16 -0.55 -10.28
N THR A 127 0.93 -1.36 -11.30
CA THR A 127 1.74 -1.29 -12.51
C THR A 127 1.10 -0.52 -13.64
N ASP A 128 -0.14 -0.15 -13.54
CA ASP A 128 -0.82 0.61 -14.59
C ASP A 128 -0.60 2.08 -14.36
N GLU A 129 0.42 2.60 -15.01
CA GLU A 129 0.80 3.98 -14.84
C GLU A 129 0.27 4.89 -15.89
N THR A 130 -0.27 4.39 -16.92
CA THR A 130 -0.64 5.23 -18.06
C THR A 130 -2.11 5.46 -18.13
#